data_e4ce7f8942af6d02afab392f964eb40f
#
_entry.id   e4ce7f8942af6d02afab392f964eb40f
#
_cell.length_a   1.000
_cell.length_b   1.000
_cell.length_c   1.000
_cell.angle_alpha   90.00
_cell.angle_beta   90.00
_cell.angle_gamma   90.00
#
_symmetry.space_group_name_H-M   'P 1'
#
loop_
_entity.id
_entity.type
_entity.pdbx_description
1 polymer ?
#
loop_
_entity_poly.entity_id
_entity_poly.type
_entity_poly.pdbx_seq_one_letter_code
_entity_poly.pdbx_strand_id
1 'polypeptide(L)'
;DPRKVVFSGVGKTEAEIEQALLAGILCLNLESEAELERVDAVAARLGMRAPVAFRVNPDVDPKTHKYISTGLAQNKFGVAYSEAERLCRDAARRRNIELVGIGCHIGSMMTDAAPYAAAAARIGALAARLESAGIRLSHIDLGGGIGIRYRDEAPAPVAEFVRAALAALGARKETLVMDPGRAIVGDAGLLLARIEYVKPGEAKNFVVVD
;
A
#
# COMPACT_ATOMS: atom_id res chain seq x y z
N ASP A 1 -5.34 13.06 -13.84
CA ASP A 1 -4.07 12.80 -14.54
C ASP A 1 -3.64 11.37 -14.20
N PRO A 2 -3.62 10.43 -15.17
CA PRO A 2 -3.25 9.03 -14.93
C PRO A 2 -1.83 8.89 -14.38
N ARG A 3 -0.91 9.78 -14.71
CA ARG A 3 0.47 9.79 -14.17
C ARG A 3 0.56 10.02 -12.65
N LYS A 4 -0.57 10.23 -11.97
CA LYS A 4 -0.70 10.32 -10.52
C LYS A 4 -1.45 9.14 -9.92
N VAL A 5 -1.77 8.12 -10.72
CA VAL A 5 -2.51 6.94 -10.28
C VAL A 5 -1.54 5.82 -9.98
N VAL A 6 -1.66 5.24 -8.80
CA VAL A 6 -1.01 3.99 -8.38
C VAL A 6 -2.07 2.91 -8.33
N PHE A 7 -1.87 1.80 -9.03
CA PHE A 7 -2.81 0.70 -9.06
C PHE A 7 -2.35 -0.44 -8.15
N SER A 8 -3.00 -0.59 -7.02
CA SER A 8 -2.73 -1.62 -6.01
C SER A 8 -3.81 -2.71 -6.02
N GLY A 9 -3.53 -3.84 -5.36
CA GLY A 9 -4.45 -4.96 -5.16
C GLY A 9 -3.87 -6.29 -5.64
N VAL A 10 -4.24 -7.38 -4.94
CA VAL A 10 -3.68 -8.73 -5.13
C VAL A 10 -4.22 -9.50 -6.33
N GLY A 11 -5.27 -9.00 -6.98
CA GLY A 11 -6.02 -9.75 -8.00
C GLY A 11 -6.17 -9.01 -9.32
N LYS A 12 -5.18 -8.21 -9.75
CA LYS A 12 -5.23 -7.52 -11.04
C LYS A 12 -5.34 -8.51 -12.19
N THR A 13 -6.34 -8.34 -13.02
CA THR A 13 -6.52 -9.14 -14.24
C THR A 13 -5.63 -8.62 -15.36
N GLU A 14 -5.38 -9.46 -16.39
CA GLU A 14 -4.61 -9.02 -17.56
C GLU A 14 -5.26 -7.82 -18.28
N ALA A 15 -6.59 -7.79 -18.37
CA ALA A 15 -7.31 -6.69 -19.00
C ALA A 15 -7.13 -5.38 -18.21
N GLU A 16 -7.16 -5.43 -16.88
CA GLU A 16 -6.92 -4.25 -16.04
C GLU A 16 -5.48 -3.77 -16.13
N ILE A 17 -4.50 -4.70 -16.17
CA ILE A 17 -3.08 -4.37 -16.36
C ILE A 17 -2.89 -3.70 -17.72
N GLU A 18 -3.45 -4.26 -18.80
CA GLU A 18 -3.38 -3.69 -20.14
C GLU A 18 -3.99 -2.28 -20.17
N GLN A 19 -5.19 -2.11 -19.62
CA GLN A 19 -5.85 -0.80 -19.54
C GLN A 19 -5.01 0.22 -18.75
N ALA A 20 -4.42 -0.18 -17.63
CA ALA A 20 -3.57 0.66 -16.81
C ALA A 20 -2.32 1.13 -17.55
N LEU A 21 -1.64 0.21 -18.26
CA LEU A 21 -0.46 0.52 -19.06
C LEU A 21 -0.80 1.47 -20.21
N LEU A 22 -1.88 1.20 -20.95
CA LEU A 22 -2.33 2.06 -22.05
C LEU A 22 -2.76 3.45 -21.57
N ALA A 23 -3.33 3.56 -20.37
CA ALA A 23 -3.69 4.83 -19.75
C ALA A 23 -2.46 5.64 -19.27
N GLY A 24 -1.28 5.01 -19.15
CA GLY A 24 -0.05 5.65 -18.70
C GLY A 24 -0.09 6.06 -17.23
N ILE A 25 -0.54 5.14 -16.36
CA ILE A 25 -0.54 5.37 -14.90
C ILE A 25 0.88 5.50 -14.34
N LEU A 26 1.01 6.03 -13.10
CA LEU A 26 2.29 6.18 -12.44
C LEU A 26 2.99 4.82 -12.26
N CYS A 27 2.31 3.84 -11.68
CA CYS A 27 2.83 2.49 -11.56
C CYS A 27 1.75 1.48 -11.14
N LEU A 28 2.09 0.20 -11.34
CA LEU A 28 1.40 -0.97 -10.78
C LEU A 28 2.13 -1.41 -9.51
N ASN A 29 1.44 -1.43 -8.36
CA ASN A 29 1.97 -2.02 -7.14
C ASN A 29 1.80 -3.52 -7.17
N LEU A 30 2.91 -4.25 -7.24
CA LEU A 30 2.96 -5.72 -7.33
C LEU A 30 2.91 -6.33 -5.92
N GLU A 31 2.15 -7.40 -5.81
CA GLU A 31 1.90 -8.11 -4.55
C GLU A 31 2.52 -9.51 -4.54
N SER A 32 3.08 -9.96 -5.67
CA SER A 32 3.70 -11.29 -5.81
C SER A 32 4.65 -11.39 -7.01
N GLU A 33 5.48 -12.45 -7.02
CA GLU A 33 6.33 -12.80 -8.17
C GLU A 33 5.50 -13.21 -9.40
N ALA A 34 4.44 -13.99 -9.20
CA ALA A 34 3.53 -14.38 -10.28
C ALA A 34 2.85 -13.18 -10.95
N GLU A 35 2.57 -12.13 -10.19
CA GLU A 35 2.05 -10.89 -10.73
C GLU A 35 3.11 -10.14 -11.57
N LEU A 36 4.37 -10.12 -11.13
CA LEU A 36 5.48 -9.58 -11.93
C LEU A 36 5.58 -10.28 -13.29
N GLU A 37 5.49 -11.62 -13.32
CA GLU A 37 5.51 -12.38 -14.57
C GLU A 37 4.34 -12.02 -15.49
N ARG A 38 3.15 -11.88 -14.92
CA ARG A 38 1.96 -11.48 -15.68
C ARG A 38 2.11 -10.07 -16.28
N VAL A 39 2.58 -9.12 -15.49
CA VAL A 39 2.78 -7.74 -15.95
C VAL A 39 3.86 -7.69 -17.04
N ASP A 40 4.95 -8.43 -16.89
CA ASP A 40 6.03 -8.54 -17.90
C ASP A 40 5.49 -9.09 -19.22
N ALA A 41 4.67 -10.15 -19.17
CA ALA A 41 4.05 -10.75 -20.36
C ALA A 41 3.08 -9.77 -21.07
N VAL A 42 2.24 -9.06 -20.31
CA VAL A 42 1.32 -8.06 -20.88
C VAL A 42 2.11 -6.91 -21.50
N ALA A 43 3.11 -6.39 -20.80
CA ALA A 43 3.96 -5.30 -21.30
C ALA A 43 4.72 -5.70 -22.57
N ALA A 44 5.24 -6.95 -22.62
CA ALA A 44 5.89 -7.49 -23.82
C ALA A 44 4.94 -7.55 -25.02
N ARG A 45 3.69 -8.01 -24.83
CA ARG A 45 2.66 -8.05 -25.87
C ARG A 45 2.30 -6.67 -26.41
N LEU A 46 2.32 -5.64 -25.54
CA LEU A 46 2.05 -4.26 -25.90
C LEU A 46 3.27 -3.52 -26.48
N GLY A 47 4.47 -4.13 -26.42
CA GLY A 47 5.73 -3.47 -26.79
C GLY A 47 6.10 -2.30 -25.86
N MET A 48 5.65 -2.34 -24.61
CA MET A 48 5.83 -1.29 -23.60
C MET A 48 6.79 -1.72 -22.49
N ARG A 49 7.23 -0.75 -21.71
CA ARG A 49 7.83 -1.00 -20.38
C ARG A 49 6.82 -0.62 -19.31
N ALA A 50 6.52 -1.58 -18.42
CA ALA A 50 5.58 -1.38 -17.35
C ALA A 50 6.26 -0.75 -16.13
N PRO A 51 5.83 0.45 -15.68
CA PRO A 51 6.29 1.00 -14.41
C PRO A 51 5.67 0.21 -13.26
N VAL A 52 6.53 -0.36 -12.41
CA VAL A 52 6.11 -1.19 -11.27
C VAL A 52 6.76 -0.76 -9.98
N ALA A 53 6.05 -0.95 -8.88
CA ALA A 53 6.59 -0.91 -7.54
C ALA A 53 6.23 -2.21 -6.80
N PHE A 54 7.04 -2.65 -5.84
CA PHE A 54 6.64 -3.76 -4.98
C PHE A 54 6.03 -3.26 -3.69
N ARG A 55 4.85 -3.79 -3.37
CA ARG A 55 4.31 -3.71 -2.02
C ARG A 55 5.00 -4.75 -1.15
N VAL A 56 5.78 -4.27 -0.20
CA VAL A 56 6.57 -5.08 0.73
C VAL A 56 5.86 -5.13 2.07
N ASN A 57 5.76 -6.32 2.63
CA ASN A 57 5.32 -6.47 4.01
C ASN A 57 6.51 -6.22 4.94
N PRO A 58 6.56 -5.11 5.68
CA PRO A 58 7.72 -4.77 6.49
C PRO A 58 7.82 -5.55 7.79
N ASP A 59 6.88 -6.47 8.07
CA ASP A 59 6.81 -7.25 9.30
C ASP A 59 6.85 -6.36 10.56
N VAL A 60 5.96 -5.38 10.57
CA VAL A 60 5.75 -4.43 11.68
C VAL A 60 4.34 -4.59 12.20
N ASP A 61 4.19 -4.74 13.51
CA ASP A 61 2.88 -4.78 14.16
C ASP A 61 2.30 -3.36 14.26
N PRO A 62 1.19 -3.06 13.56
CA PRO A 62 0.56 -1.75 13.61
C PRO A 62 -0.19 -1.47 14.93
N LYS A 63 -0.23 -2.45 15.86
CA LYS A 63 -0.97 -2.37 17.13
C LYS A 63 -2.45 -2.05 16.95
N THR A 64 -3.03 -2.50 15.86
CA THR A 64 -4.45 -2.34 15.53
C THR A 64 -5.20 -3.65 15.67
N HIS A 65 -6.52 -3.66 15.40
CA HIS A 65 -7.32 -4.87 15.48
C HIS A 65 -6.81 -5.94 14.50
N LYS A 66 -6.74 -7.22 14.94
CA LYS A 66 -6.17 -8.34 14.16
C LYS A 66 -6.70 -8.47 12.73
N TYR A 67 -7.96 -8.16 12.50
CA TYR A 67 -8.58 -8.26 11.17
C TYR A 67 -8.22 -7.13 10.20
N ILE A 68 -7.61 -6.04 10.67
CA ILE A 68 -7.23 -4.88 9.85
C ILE A 68 -5.72 -4.65 9.81
N SER A 69 -4.95 -5.48 10.50
CA SER A 69 -3.49 -5.50 10.44
C SER A 69 -3.06 -6.19 9.13
N THR A 70 -2.24 -5.54 8.33
CA THR A 70 -1.70 -6.06 7.06
C THR A 70 -0.17 -6.07 7.03
N GLY A 71 0.48 -5.65 8.10
CA GLY A 71 1.94 -5.53 8.22
C GLY A 71 2.67 -6.76 8.74
N LEU A 72 1.97 -7.84 9.12
CA LEU A 72 2.57 -9.05 9.67
C LEU A 72 2.89 -10.08 8.57
N ALA A 73 3.93 -10.89 8.80
CA ALA A 73 4.48 -11.85 7.84
C ALA A 73 3.46 -12.86 7.25
N GLN A 74 2.35 -13.14 7.96
CA GLN A 74 1.33 -14.11 7.53
C GLN A 74 0.18 -13.48 6.72
N ASN A 75 0.26 -12.20 6.36
CA ASN A 75 -0.79 -11.53 5.62
C ASN A 75 -0.74 -11.87 4.11
N LYS A 76 -1.93 -11.88 3.49
CA LYS A 76 -2.09 -12.13 2.04
C LYS A 76 -1.54 -11.00 1.15
N PHE A 77 -1.23 -9.85 1.74
CA PHE A 77 -0.82 -8.65 1.01
C PHE A 77 0.69 -8.46 1.02
N GLY A 78 1.20 -8.06 -0.14
CA GLY A 78 2.61 -7.73 -0.32
C GLY A 78 3.55 -8.94 -0.34
N VAL A 79 4.76 -8.72 -0.80
CA VAL A 79 5.84 -9.70 -0.76
C VAL A 79 6.53 -9.67 0.61
N ALA A 80 7.05 -10.82 1.05
CA ALA A 80 7.80 -10.87 2.31
C ALA A 80 9.05 -9.96 2.24
N TYR A 81 9.38 -9.32 3.36
CA TYR A 81 10.55 -8.43 3.44
C TYR A 81 11.86 -9.13 3.07
N SER A 82 12.00 -10.41 3.43
CA SER A 82 13.16 -11.25 3.09
C SER A 82 13.34 -11.46 1.59
N GLU A 83 12.24 -11.52 0.82
CA GLU A 83 12.25 -11.75 -0.62
C GLU A 83 12.28 -10.45 -1.44
N ALA A 84 11.93 -9.33 -0.82
CA ALA A 84 11.72 -8.07 -1.52
C ALA A 84 12.95 -7.62 -2.32
N GLU A 85 14.14 -7.72 -1.76
CA GLU A 85 15.37 -7.33 -2.45
C GLU A 85 15.65 -8.21 -3.68
N ARG A 86 15.46 -9.53 -3.56
CA ARG A 86 15.61 -10.47 -4.67
C ARG A 86 14.65 -10.13 -5.82
N LEU A 87 13.38 -9.94 -5.49
CA LEU A 87 12.34 -9.61 -6.47
C LEU A 87 12.59 -8.26 -7.16
N CYS A 88 13.01 -7.25 -6.41
CA CYS A 88 13.36 -5.95 -6.98
C CYS A 88 14.55 -6.05 -7.93
N ARG A 89 15.57 -6.84 -7.59
CA ARG A 89 16.72 -7.08 -8.46
C ARG A 89 16.34 -7.86 -9.72
N ASP A 90 15.42 -8.81 -9.63
CA ASP A 90 14.87 -9.53 -10.79
C ASP A 90 14.09 -8.56 -11.70
N ALA A 91 13.15 -7.83 -11.15
CA ALA A 91 12.36 -6.84 -11.89
C ALA A 91 13.24 -5.83 -12.64
N ALA A 92 14.29 -5.32 -11.98
CA ALA A 92 15.22 -4.34 -12.58
C ALA A 92 16.01 -4.88 -13.78
N ARG A 93 16.11 -6.20 -13.95
CA ARG A 93 16.80 -6.85 -15.08
C ARG A 93 15.86 -7.16 -16.26
N ARG A 94 14.55 -7.14 -16.05
CA ARG A 94 13.57 -7.47 -17.07
C ARG A 94 13.44 -6.36 -18.11
N ARG A 95 13.42 -6.72 -19.37
CA ARG A 95 13.39 -5.78 -20.50
C ARG A 95 12.11 -4.94 -20.52
N ASN A 96 10.98 -5.56 -20.20
CA ASN A 96 9.66 -4.92 -20.29
C ASN A 96 9.18 -4.33 -18.97
N ILE A 97 10.02 -4.32 -17.94
CA ILE A 97 9.69 -3.80 -16.60
C ILE A 97 10.58 -2.59 -16.29
N GLU A 98 9.99 -1.61 -15.66
CA GLU A 98 10.68 -0.48 -15.05
C GLU A 98 10.35 -0.45 -13.55
N LEU A 99 11.31 -0.85 -12.72
CA LEU A 99 11.14 -0.75 -11.27
C LEU A 99 11.27 0.72 -10.85
N VAL A 100 10.16 1.35 -10.49
CA VAL A 100 10.11 2.78 -10.16
C VAL A 100 9.93 3.05 -8.67
N GLY A 101 9.52 2.05 -7.88
CA GLY A 101 9.28 2.27 -6.46
C GLY A 101 9.21 1.00 -5.63
N ILE A 102 9.15 1.19 -4.34
CA ILE A 102 8.77 0.19 -3.33
C ILE A 102 7.82 0.85 -2.34
N GLY A 103 6.99 0.06 -1.69
CA GLY A 103 6.10 0.61 -0.68
C GLY A 103 5.61 -0.43 0.31
N CYS A 104 4.81 0.01 1.26
CA CYS A 104 4.14 -0.85 2.24
C CYS A 104 2.76 -0.31 2.60
N HIS A 105 1.97 -1.14 3.25
CA HIS A 105 0.74 -0.72 3.92
C HIS A 105 0.55 -1.66 5.11
N ILE A 106 0.75 -1.16 6.32
CA ILE A 106 0.84 -2.01 7.52
C ILE A 106 -0.50 -2.26 8.20
N GLY A 107 -1.53 -1.49 7.90
CA GLY A 107 -2.85 -1.67 8.48
C GLY A 107 -3.73 -0.44 8.37
N SER A 108 -4.89 -0.51 9.01
CA SER A 108 -5.87 0.59 9.05
C SER A 108 -6.20 0.98 10.48
N MET A 109 -6.72 2.18 10.66
CA MET A 109 -7.10 2.73 11.97
C MET A 109 -5.95 2.86 12.96
N MET A 110 -4.76 3.18 12.46
CA MET A 110 -3.63 3.51 13.33
C MET A 110 -3.87 4.84 14.05
N THR A 111 -3.75 4.82 15.35
CA THR A 111 -3.88 6.02 16.21
C THR A 111 -2.54 6.58 16.68
N ASP A 112 -1.46 5.79 16.52
CA ASP A 112 -0.09 6.10 16.91
C ASP A 112 0.83 6.07 15.68
N ALA A 113 1.69 7.06 15.56
CA ALA A 113 2.64 7.18 14.45
C ALA A 113 3.89 6.29 14.60
N ALA A 114 4.16 5.69 15.77
CA ALA A 114 5.37 4.91 15.98
C ALA A 114 5.48 3.65 15.10
N PRO A 115 4.42 2.82 14.91
CA PRO A 115 4.47 1.71 13.95
C PRO A 115 4.71 2.17 12.51
N TYR A 116 4.16 3.32 12.14
CA TYR A 116 4.32 3.90 10.82
C TYR A 116 5.79 4.34 10.58
N ALA A 117 6.42 4.96 11.57
CA ALA A 117 7.84 5.30 11.54
C ALA A 117 8.73 4.03 11.45
N ALA A 118 8.39 2.97 12.19
CA ALA A 118 9.11 1.70 12.14
C ALA A 118 9.05 1.07 10.74
N ALA A 119 7.87 1.09 10.10
CA ALA A 119 7.71 0.63 8.72
C ALA A 119 8.53 1.48 7.74
N ALA A 120 8.48 2.81 7.88
CA ALA A 120 9.27 3.74 7.06
C ALA A 120 10.77 3.46 7.18
N ALA A 121 11.29 3.21 8.38
CA ALA A 121 12.70 2.86 8.59
C ALA A 121 13.08 1.56 7.86
N ARG A 122 12.24 0.52 7.92
CA ARG A 122 12.50 -0.76 7.22
C ARG A 122 12.47 -0.61 5.70
N ILE A 123 11.49 0.12 5.16
CA ILE A 123 11.40 0.40 3.72
C ILE A 123 12.58 1.27 3.28
N GLY A 124 12.97 2.28 4.06
CA GLY A 124 14.14 3.11 3.81
C GLY A 124 15.45 2.30 3.77
N ALA A 125 15.60 1.33 4.69
CA ALA A 125 16.75 0.42 4.70
C ALA A 125 16.79 -0.50 3.46
N LEU A 126 15.64 -0.98 2.98
CA LEU A 126 15.54 -1.74 1.72
C LEU A 126 15.91 -0.85 0.53
N ALA A 127 15.37 0.36 0.45
CA ALA A 127 15.70 1.32 -0.61
C ALA A 127 17.20 1.63 -0.67
N ALA A 128 17.86 1.80 0.48
CA ALA A 128 19.31 2.02 0.55
C ALA A 128 20.13 0.83 0.00
N ARG A 129 19.70 -0.41 0.28
CA ARG A 129 20.34 -1.62 -0.28
C ARG A 129 20.14 -1.72 -1.80
N LEU A 130 18.96 -1.37 -2.29
CA LEU A 130 18.69 -1.34 -3.74
C LEU A 130 19.53 -0.26 -4.43
N GLU A 131 19.64 0.93 -3.85
CA GLU A 131 20.49 2.01 -4.33
C GLU A 131 21.98 1.60 -4.39
N SER A 132 22.48 0.94 -3.34
CA SER A 132 23.84 0.39 -3.31
C SER A 132 24.07 -0.68 -4.38
N ALA A 133 23.01 -1.34 -4.86
CA ALA A 133 23.04 -2.29 -5.97
C ALA A 133 22.87 -1.62 -7.34
N GLY A 134 22.85 -0.28 -7.42
CA GLY A 134 22.67 0.47 -8.64
C GLY A 134 21.21 0.62 -9.11
N ILE A 135 20.24 0.20 -8.31
CA ILE A 135 18.82 0.34 -8.61
C ILE A 135 18.31 1.65 -8.03
N ARG A 136 17.84 2.53 -8.91
CA ARG A 136 17.30 3.84 -8.52
C ARG A 136 15.78 3.79 -8.51
N LEU A 137 15.20 4.22 -7.39
CA LEU A 137 13.75 4.36 -7.23
C LEU A 137 13.36 5.82 -7.40
N SER A 138 12.17 6.08 -7.94
CA SER A 138 11.60 7.41 -8.06
C SER A 138 10.72 7.76 -6.85
N HIS A 139 10.09 6.76 -6.22
CA HIS A 139 9.21 6.98 -5.07
C HIS A 139 9.28 5.85 -4.03
N ILE A 140 8.90 6.20 -2.83
CA ILE A 140 8.64 5.29 -1.71
C ILE A 140 7.19 5.53 -1.28
N ASP A 141 6.37 4.47 -1.28
CA ASP A 141 4.98 4.51 -0.86
C ASP A 141 4.85 3.90 0.55
N LEU A 142 4.40 4.67 1.51
CA LEU A 142 4.17 4.19 2.88
C LEU A 142 2.71 3.79 3.13
N GLY A 143 1.89 3.83 2.09
CA GLY A 143 0.47 3.53 2.20
C GLY A 143 -0.30 4.56 3.02
N GLY A 144 -1.42 4.14 3.55
CA GLY A 144 -2.27 4.95 4.39
C GLY A 144 -2.47 4.34 5.77
N GLY A 145 -3.73 4.15 6.13
CA GLY A 145 -4.11 3.50 7.37
C GLY A 145 -4.22 4.43 8.59
N ILE A 146 -4.00 5.72 8.41
CA ILE A 146 -4.17 6.72 9.47
C ILE A 146 -5.62 6.71 9.92
N GLY A 147 -5.84 6.56 11.22
CA GLY A 147 -7.14 6.49 11.85
C GLY A 147 -7.89 7.81 11.85
N ILE A 148 -9.19 7.71 11.98
CA ILE A 148 -10.08 8.84 12.25
C ILE A 148 -10.89 8.57 13.52
N ARG A 149 -11.52 9.58 14.03
CA ARG A 149 -12.42 9.44 15.17
C ARG A 149 -13.80 8.98 14.71
N TYR A 150 -14.27 7.84 15.19
CA TYR A 150 -15.64 7.38 15.03
C TYR A 150 -16.47 7.60 16.28
N ARG A 151 -15.87 7.44 17.46
CA ARG A 151 -16.50 7.60 18.77
C ARG A 151 -15.53 8.29 19.73
N ASP A 152 -14.70 7.48 20.41
CA ASP A 152 -13.79 7.92 21.47
C ASP A 152 -12.31 7.81 21.06
N GLU A 153 -12.05 7.38 19.83
CA GLU A 153 -10.68 7.28 19.32
C GLU A 153 -10.04 8.68 19.26
N ALA A 154 -8.76 8.76 19.59
CA ALA A 154 -7.96 9.98 19.53
C ALA A 154 -6.72 9.73 18.66
N PRO A 155 -6.88 9.62 17.33
CA PRO A 155 -5.75 9.41 16.44
C PRO A 155 -4.83 10.63 16.45
N ALA A 156 -3.52 10.38 16.36
CA ALA A 156 -2.55 11.44 16.17
C ALA A 156 -2.83 12.19 14.85
N PRO A 157 -2.54 13.49 14.78
CA PRO A 157 -2.73 14.26 13.55
C PRO A 157 -1.92 13.70 12.38
N VAL A 158 -2.45 13.79 11.15
CA VAL A 158 -1.75 13.34 9.93
C VAL A 158 -0.33 13.91 9.84
N ALA A 159 -0.15 15.17 10.23
CA ALA A 159 1.17 15.82 10.23
C ALA A 159 2.19 15.14 11.16
N GLU A 160 1.75 14.43 12.19
CA GLU A 160 2.65 13.67 13.08
C GLU A 160 3.13 12.40 12.38
N PHE A 161 2.25 11.68 11.69
CA PHE A 161 2.62 10.53 10.85
C PHE A 161 3.63 10.93 9.77
N VAL A 162 3.39 12.06 9.09
CA VAL A 162 4.31 12.57 8.06
C VAL A 162 5.67 12.90 8.66
N ARG A 163 5.72 13.63 9.78
CA ARG A 163 6.99 13.97 10.45
C ARG A 163 7.75 12.73 10.91
N ALA A 164 7.04 11.76 11.50
CA ALA A 164 7.63 10.51 11.96
C ALA A 164 8.20 9.69 10.79
N ALA A 165 7.48 9.61 9.67
CA ALA A 165 7.94 8.95 8.46
C ALA A 165 9.19 9.63 7.87
N LEU A 166 9.17 10.94 7.71
CA LEU A 166 10.31 11.70 7.17
C LEU A 166 11.54 11.58 8.06
N ALA A 167 11.39 11.64 9.39
CA ALA A 167 12.47 11.43 10.33
C ALA A 167 13.09 10.03 10.22
N ALA A 168 12.24 9.00 10.03
CA ALA A 168 12.68 7.61 9.90
C ALA A 168 13.35 7.31 8.55
N LEU A 169 12.88 7.92 7.46
CA LEU A 169 13.47 7.79 6.13
C LEU A 169 14.79 8.53 6.00
N GLY A 170 14.98 9.62 6.74
CA GLY A 170 16.16 10.46 6.64
C GLY A 170 16.22 11.28 5.33
N ALA A 171 17.40 11.68 4.94
CA ALA A 171 17.63 12.52 3.77
C ALA A 171 17.59 11.70 2.46
N ARG A 172 16.43 11.17 2.10
CA ARG A 172 16.20 10.46 0.83
C ARG A 172 15.72 11.41 -0.26
N LYS A 173 15.96 11.00 -1.54
CA LYS A 173 15.64 11.80 -2.72
C LYS A 173 14.33 11.39 -3.40
N GLU A 174 13.87 10.20 -3.10
CA GLU A 174 12.64 9.65 -3.66
C GLU A 174 11.41 10.46 -3.19
N THR A 175 10.43 10.55 -4.06
CA THR A 175 9.13 11.13 -3.69
C THR A 175 8.44 10.24 -2.67
N LEU A 176 8.02 10.81 -1.54
CA LEU A 176 7.19 10.10 -0.57
C LEU A 176 5.74 10.11 -1.05
N VAL A 177 5.17 8.93 -1.21
CA VAL A 177 3.75 8.71 -1.53
C VAL A 177 3.04 8.21 -0.28
N MET A 178 1.84 8.71 -0.04
CA MET A 178 0.95 8.28 1.03
C MET A 178 -0.49 8.27 0.52
N ASP A 179 -1.29 7.29 0.97
CA ASP A 179 -2.69 7.13 0.59
C ASP A 179 -3.64 7.05 1.80
N PRO A 180 -3.68 8.04 2.69
CA PRO A 180 -4.47 8.01 3.93
C PRO A 180 -5.96 8.21 3.64
N GLY A 181 -6.57 7.30 2.86
CA GLY A 181 -7.92 7.43 2.29
C GLY A 181 -8.97 7.84 3.31
N ARG A 182 -9.04 7.14 4.43
CA ARG A 182 -10.03 7.43 5.47
C ARG A 182 -9.82 8.82 6.11
N ALA A 183 -8.58 9.21 6.35
CA ALA A 183 -8.28 10.54 6.88
C ALA A 183 -8.62 11.68 5.89
N ILE A 184 -8.71 11.37 4.57
CA ILE A 184 -9.09 12.34 3.54
C ILE A 184 -10.62 12.41 3.38
N VAL A 185 -11.32 11.27 3.36
CA VAL A 185 -12.74 11.23 2.95
C VAL A 185 -13.69 10.77 4.06
N GLY A 186 -13.20 10.43 5.25
CA GLY A 186 -14.02 9.88 6.32
C GLY A 186 -15.18 10.78 6.76
N ASP A 187 -14.94 12.08 6.76
CA ASP A 187 -15.94 13.10 7.14
C ASP A 187 -16.68 13.68 5.92
N ALA A 188 -16.42 13.16 4.70
CA ALA A 188 -16.95 13.74 3.46
C ALA A 188 -18.27 13.10 3.01
N GLY A 189 -18.78 12.06 3.69
CA GLY A 189 -19.96 11.34 3.28
C GLY A 189 -20.74 10.69 4.41
N LEU A 190 -21.97 10.32 4.10
CA LEU A 190 -22.89 9.62 4.99
C LEU A 190 -23.41 8.38 4.27
N LEU A 191 -23.54 7.28 5.00
CA LEU A 191 -24.28 6.10 4.55
C LEU A 191 -25.69 6.17 5.15
N LEU A 192 -26.70 6.24 4.29
CA LEU A 192 -28.11 6.13 4.67
C LEU A 192 -28.58 4.71 4.37
N ALA A 193 -29.23 4.11 5.36
CA ALA A 193 -29.86 2.80 5.21
C ALA A 193 -31.25 2.84 5.90
N ARG A 194 -32.22 2.10 5.35
CA ARG A 194 -33.53 1.95 5.96
C ARG A 194 -33.50 0.76 6.89
N ILE A 195 -34.04 0.92 8.10
CA ILE A 195 -34.27 -0.21 9.00
C ILE A 195 -35.49 -0.96 8.49
N GLU A 196 -35.29 -2.19 8.02
CA GLU A 196 -36.37 -3.09 7.60
C GLU A 196 -37.05 -3.69 8.82
N TYR A 197 -36.29 -4.20 9.78
CA TYR A 197 -36.78 -4.67 11.06
C TYR A 197 -35.68 -4.85 12.09
N VAL A 198 -36.10 -4.93 13.36
CA VAL A 198 -35.21 -5.29 14.46
C VAL A 198 -35.47 -6.72 14.87
N LYS A 199 -34.45 -7.57 14.86
CA LYS A 199 -34.50 -8.94 15.32
C LYS A 199 -33.99 -9.03 16.74
N PRO A 200 -34.85 -9.30 17.73
CA PRO A 200 -34.41 -9.52 19.10
C PRO A 200 -33.56 -10.79 19.23
N GLY A 201 -32.56 -10.75 20.08
CA GLY A 201 -31.74 -11.89 20.45
C GLY A 201 -31.40 -11.86 21.94
N GLU A 202 -30.97 -12.99 22.49
CA GLU A 202 -30.73 -13.11 23.95
C GLU A 202 -29.61 -12.18 24.45
N ALA A 203 -28.51 -12.07 23.69
CA ALA A 203 -27.34 -11.28 24.08
C ALA A 203 -27.35 -9.85 23.47
N LYS A 204 -27.96 -9.68 22.30
CA LYS A 204 -28.04 -8.41 21.57
C LYS A 204 -29.14 -8.42 20.52
N ASN A 205 -29.68 -7.25 20.22
CA ASN A 205 -30.59 -7.06 19.10
C ASN A 205 -29.80 -6.83 17.80
N PHE A 206 -30.33 -7.31 16.68
CA PHE A 206 -29.83 -7.05 15.35
C PHE A 206 -30.76 -6.08 14.62
N VAL A 207 -30.19 -5.04 14.06
CA VAL A 207 -30.89 -4.15 13.14
C VAL A 207 -30.59 -4.63 11.72
N VAL A 208 -31.63 -5.03 11.00
CA VAL A 208 -31.54 -5.46 9.60
C VAL A 208 -31.86 -4.25 8.72
N VAL A 209 -30.99 -3.97 7.78
CA VAL A 209 -31.08 -2.82 6.87
C VAL A 209 -31.07 -3.26 5.42
N ASP A 210 -31.55 -2.40 4.49
CA ASP A 210 -31.53 -2.61 3.05
C ASP A 210 -30.12 -2.54 2.44
#